data_dba0290411f3b6a1b5a2cc2c3df87461
#
_entry.id   dba0290411f3b6a1b5a2cc2c3df87461
#
_cell.length_a   1.000
_cell.length_b   1.000
_cell.length_c   1.000
_cell.angle_alpha   90.00
_cell.angle_beta   90.00
_cell.angle_gamma   90.00
#
_symmetry.space_group_name_H-M   'P 1'
#
loop_
_entity.id
_entity.type
_entity.pdbx_description
1 polymer ?
#
loop_
_entity_poly.entity_id
_entity_poly.type
_entity_poly.pdbx_seq_one_letter_code
_entity_poly.pdbx_strand_id
1 'polypeptide(L)'
;MKRAADVRHILLTLIPRHPDRVATTDLVRMLASQGIERTARSVQKTCAELAYDEPDLVCDDRSKPFQWQWRKDAKIREFPPMNAHGALTLRIAFEQAKHLLPASTLEHLKHQQRRAEEVLNASATMRSWRKKIRVLPRGLAQLPPAIDREVLRVVYETLLSDQKLGVSYRGWNKTEDEQLEVTPLVLVSREVLLTLVCTIAGRDGVRQLHLHRMRSAKNLGGKRTVPADFDIDEHIRGGGLAFRKGEAPITLRLRLHPDVTPTLGEFRLAADQTLTATTNGDALLEATVPNTLELRGWLKSYGPKVEVLGPPELRREIAEELRAAAKLYAKE
;
A
#
# COMPACT_ATOMS: atom_id res chain seq x y z
N MET A 1 -32.55 -11.47 -9.39
CA MET A 1 -33.14 -11.47 -8.01
C MET A 1 -32.08 -11.97 -7.03
N LYS A 2 -31.63 -11.13 -6.09
CA LYS A 2 -30.74 -11.58 -5.01
C LYS A 2 -31.47 -12.58 -4.13
N ARG A 3 -30.80 -13.68 -3.73
CA ARG A 3 -31.38 -14.78 -2.95
C ARG A 3 -31.87 -14.28 -1.57
N ALA A 4 -32.90 -14.91 -1.00
CA ALA A 4 -33.44 -14.53 0.33
C ALA A 4 -32.36 -14.51 1.43
N ALA A 5 -31.36 -15.39 1.34
CA ALA A 5 -30.20 -15.41 2.25
C ALA A 5 -29.38 -14.12 2.22
N ASP A 6 -29.24 -13.47 1.04
CA ASP A 6 -28.52 -12.21 0.89
C ASP A 6 -29.23 -11.06 1.61
N VAL A 7 -30.56 -11.03 1.58
CA VAL A 7 -31.39 -9.99 2.23
C VAL A 7 -31.31 -10.08 3.76
N ARG A 8 -31.40 -11.29 4.30
CA ARG A 8 -31.25 -11.53 5.77
C ARG A 8 -29.91 -11.01 6.26
N HIS A 9 -28.86 -11.33 5.51
CA HIS A 9 -27.53 -10.88 5.82
C HIS A 9 -27.38 -9.35 5.81
N ILE A 10 -27.85 -8.68 4.74
CA ILE A 10 -27.80 -7.24 4.63
C ILE A 10 -28.55 -6.57 5.78
N LEU A 11 -29.72 -7.07 6.17
CA LEU A 11 -30.48 -6.54 7.30
C LEU A 11 -29.69 -6.61 8.61
N LEU A 12 -28.98 -7.72 8.90
CA LEU A 12 -28.14 -7.83 10.09
C LEU A 12 -27.03 -6.79 10.15
N THR A 13 -26.50 -6.36 8.99
CA THR A 13 -25.44 -5.34 8.92
C THR A 13 -26.00 -3.91 8.99
N LEU A 14 -27.25 -3.69 8.59
CA LEU A 14 -27.88 -2.37 8.60
C LEU A 14 -28.45 -1.97 9.97
N ILE A 15 -28.68 -2.94 10.86
CA ILE A 15 -29.27 -2.67 12.19
C ILE A 15 -28.14 -2.18 13.13
N PRO A 16 -28.29 -0.97 13.73
CA PRO A 16 -27.28 -0.39 14.61
C PRO A 16 -27.26 -1.02 15.99
N ARG A 17 -26.18 -0.74 16.75
CA ARG A 17 -26.05 -1.10 18.17
C ARG A 17 -26.72 -0.06 19.07
N HIS A 18 -27.15 -0.53 20.24
CA HIS A 18 -27.55 0.37 21.33
C HIS A 18 -26.47 1.44 21.59
N PRO A 19 -26.80 2.74 21.77
CA PRO A 19 -28.18 3.26 21.97
C PRO A 19 -28.96 3.51 20.66
N ASP A 20 -28.33 3.44 19.51
CA ASP A 20 -28.97 3.76 18.24
C ASP A 20 -30.01 2.71 17.86
N ARG A 21 -31.03 3.17 17.10
CA ARG A 21 -32.12 2.33 16.61
C ARG A 21 -32.42 2.66 15.16
N VAL A 22 -32.97 1.68 14.45
CA VAL A 22 -33.40 1.87 13.06
C VAL A 22 -34.85 1.43 12.89
N ALA A 23 -35.68 2.27 12.24
CA ALA A 23 -37.05 1.92 11.95
C ALA A 23 -37.16 0.94 10.78
N THR A 24 -38.18 0.08 10.77
CA THR A 24 -38.43 -0.83 9.65
C THR A 24 -38.55 -0.07 8.31
N THR A 25 -39.12 1.12 8.32
CA THR A 25 -39.25 1.98 7.11
C THR A 25 -37.91 2.47 6.60
N ASP A 26 -36.95 2.70 7.50
CA ASP A 26 -35.60 3.12 7.12
C ASP A 26 -34.80 1.96 6.54
N LEU A 27 -34.95 0.76 7.11
CA LEU A 27 -34.38 -0.45 6.54
C LEU A 27 -34.89 -0.71 5.10
N VAL A 28 -36.17 -0.45 4.83
CA VAL A 28 -36.72 -0.54 3.47
C VAL A 28 -36.00 0.44 2.53
N ARG A 29 -35.82 1.70 2.96
CA ARG A 29 -35.11 2.72 2.17
C ARG A 29 -33.64 2.35 1.93
N MET A 30 -32.95 1.84 2.95
CA MET A 30 -31.55 1.39 2.85
C MET A 30 -31.42 0.18 1.91
N LEU A 31 -32.35 -0.76 1.93
CA LEU A 31 -32.37 -1.86 0.97
C LEU A 31 -32.62 -1.39 -0.47
N ALA A 32 -33.56 -0.46 -0.64
CA ALA A 32 -33.85 0.12 -1.97
C ALA A 32 -32.64 0.84 -2.56
N SER A 33 -31.86 1.57 -1.75
CA SER A 33 -30.60 2.21 -2.18
C SER A 33 -29.54 1.20 -2.66
N GLN A 34 -29.63 -0.06 -2.24
CA GLN A 34 -28.77 -1.16 -2.69
C GLN A 34 -29.40 -1.99 -3.83
N GLY A 35 -30.48 -1.49 -4.44
CA GLY A 35 -31.20 -2.15 -5.55
C GLY A 35 -32.04 -3.36 -5.10
N ILE A 36 -32.46 -3.39 -3.81
CA ILE A 36 -33.27 -4.48 -3.26
C ILE A 36 -34.64 -3.93 -2.86
N GLU A 37 -35.64 -4.13 -3.70
CA GLU A 37 -37.00 -3.73 -3.40
C GLU A 37 -37.69 -4.75 -2.49
N ARG A 38 -38.20 -4.28 -1.35
CA ARG A 38 -38.96 -5.05 -0.35
C ARG A 38 -40.05 -4.19 0.27
N THR A 39 -41.17 -4.80 0.62
CA THR A 39 -42.24 -4.14 1.38
C THR A 39 -41.88 -4.07 2.87
N ALA A 40 -42.38 -3.08 3.59
CA ALA A 40 -42.17 -2.93 5.02
C ALA A 40 -42.63 -4.19 5.80
N ARG A 41 -43.72 -4.81 5.38
CA ARG A 41 -44.22 -6.06 5.97
C ARG A 41 -43.25 -7.22 5.76
N SER A 42 -42.63 -7.32 4.58
CA SER A 42 -41.62 -8.35 4.30
C SER A 42 -40.36 -8.14 5.11
N VAL A 43 -39.87 -6.89 5.21
CA VAL A 43 -38.69 -6.56 6.03
C VAL A 43 -38.96 -6.84 7.49
N GLN A 44 -40.10 -6.40 8.04
CA GLN A 44 -40.49 -6.64 9.42
C GLN A 44 -40.55 -8.14 9.74
N LYS A 45 -41.15 -8.95 8.86
CA LYS A 45 -41.21 -10.40 9.01
C LYS A 45 -39.80 -11.01 9.06
N THR A 46 -38.92 -10.61 8.13
CA THR A 46 -37.53 -11.09 8.09
C THR A 46 -36.75 -10.66 9.34
N CYS A 47 -36.92 -9.43 9.82
CA CYS A 47 -36.27 -8.99 11.07
C CYS A 47 -36.79 -9.74 12.30
N ALA A 48 -38.06 -10.10 12.36
CA ALA A 48 -38.63 -10.90 13.44
C ALA A 48 -38.07 -12.35 13.44
N GLU A 49 -37.92 -12.95 12.23
CA GLU A 49 -37.25 -14.26 12.10
C GLU A 49 -35.78 -14.18 12.52
N LEU A 50 -35.07 -13.08 12.14
CA LEU A 50 -33.70 -12.84 12.56
C LEU A 50 -33.56 -12.68 14.08
N ALA A 51 -34.49 -11.97 14.71
CA ALA A 51 -34.49 -11.79 16.16
C ALA A 51 -34.78 -13.11 16.94
N TYR A 52 -35.43 -14.07 16.30
CA TYR A 52 -35.58 -15.42 16.85
C TYR A 52 -34.27 -16.21 16.77
N ASP A 53 -33.54 -16.07 15.64
CA ASP A 53 -32.27 -16.76 15.43
C ASP A 53 -31.09 -16.09 16.19
N GLU A 54 -31.19 -14.79 16.45
CA GLU A 54 -30.16 -13.95 17.09
C GLU A 54 -30.74 -13.27 18.33
N PRO A 55 -30.61 -13.89 19.54
CA PRO A 55 -31.21 -13.39 20.77
C PRO A 55 -30.77 -11.98 21.21
N ASP A 56 -29.63 -11.52 20.69
CA ASP A 56 -29.11 -10.18 20.95
C ASP A 56 -29.70 -9.09 20.01
N LEU A 57 -30.49 -9.48 19.02
CA LEU A 57 -31.24 -8.56 18.16
C LEU A 57 -32.61 -8.27 18.83
N VAL A 58 -32.82 -7.00 19.19
CA VAL A 58 -34.00 -6.59 19.96
C VAL A 58 -34.93 -5.76 19.08
N CYS A 59 -36.22 -6.06 19.15
CA CYS A 59 -37.29 -5.27 18.59
C CYS A 59 -37.96 -4.41 19.66
N ASP A 60 -38.10 -3.12 19.42
CA ASP A 60 -39.01 -2.25 20.18
C ASP A 60 -40.32 -2.13 19.36
N ASP A 61 -41.34 -2.85 19.78
CA ASP A 61 -42.65 -2.95 19.14
C ASP A 61 -43.73 -2.07 19.78
N ARG A 62 -43.35 -1.28 20.80
CA ARG A 62 -44.28 -0.41 21.56
C ARG A 62 -44.87 0.71 20.69
N SER A 63 -44.24 1.02 19.58
CA SER A 63 -44.74 2.03 18.62
C SER A 63 -44.50 1.56 17.17
N LYS A 64 -45.27 2.14 16.22
CA LYS A 64 -45.07 1.87 14.79
C LYS A 64 -44.44 3.10 14.15
N PRO A 65 -43.46 2.93 13.20
CA PRO A 65 -42.87 1.67 12.75
C PRO A 65 -42.00 1.04 13.82
N PHE A 66 -41.91 -0.30 13.86
CA PHE A 66 -41.07 -1.05 14.78
C PHE A 66 -39.61 -0.65 14.66
N GLN A 67 -38.91 -0.57 15.80
CA GLN A 67 -37.53 -0.16 15.90
C GLN A 67 -36.64 -1.39 16.21
N TRP A 68 -35.52 -1.49 15.54
CA TRP A 68 -34.59 -2.60 15.65
C TRP A 68 -33.22 -2.10 16.12
N GLN A 69 -32.59 -2.85 17.02
CA GLN A 69 -31.23 -2.58 17.50
C GLN A 69 -30.56 -3.85 18.00
N TRP A 70 -29.26 -3.88 17.95
CA TRP A 70 -28.49 -4.87 18.70
C TRP A 70 -28.34 -4.43 20.16
N ARG A 71 -28.29 -5.38 21.09
CA ARG A 71 -27.90 -5.11 22.49
C ARG A 71 -26.51 -4.49 22.55
N LYS A 72 -26.21 -3.75 23.62
CA LYS A 72 -24.92 -3.07 23.83
C LYS A 72 -23.74 -4.06 23.81
N ASP A 73 -23.92 -5.22 24.38
CA ASP A 73 -22.96 -6.33 24.54
C ASP A 73 -23.14 -7.45 23.52
N ALA A 74 -23.99 -7.24 22.51
CA ALA A 74 -24.25 -8.21 21.46
C ALA A 74 -22.96 -8.71 20.82
N LYS A 75 -22.78 -10.02 20.80
CA LYS A 75 -21.74 -10.68 20.00
C LYS A 75 -22.21 -10.73 18.56
N ILE A 76 -22.08 -9.60 17.85
CA ILE A 76 -22.45 -9.55 16.43
C ILE A 76 -21.55 -10.53 15.69
N ARG A 77 -22.15 -11.56 15.12
CA ARG A 77 -21.47 -12.41 14.16
C ARG A 77 -21.20 -11.58 12.93
N GLU A 78 -19.92 -11.38 12.61
CA GLU A 78 -19.56 -10.80 11.32
C GLU A 78 -20.09 -11.72 10.22
N PHE A 79 -20.90 -11.16 9.33
CA PHE A 79 -21.45 -11.89 8.20
C PHE A 79 -20.94 -11.26 6.88
N PRO A 80 -20.53 -12.04 5.90
CA PRO A 80 -20.48 -13.51 5.90
C PRO A 80 -19.41 -14.04 6.87
N PRO A 81 -19.59 -15.25 7.45
CA PRO A 81 -18.57 -15.84 8.31
C PRO A 81 -17.27 -15.91 7.50
N MET A 82 -16.21 -15.38 8.07
CA MET A 82 -14.89 -15.38 7.42
C MET A 82 -14.51 -16.84 7.11
N ASN A 83 -14.47 -17.18 5.83
CA ASN A 83 -14.00 -18.48 5.40
C ASN A 83 -12.47 -18.57 5.42
N ALA A 84 -11.92 -19.76 5.27
CA ALA A 84 -10.47 -19.99 5.32
C ALA A 84 -9.68 -19.18 4.26
N HIS A 85 -10.25 -19.00 3.07
CA HIS A 85 -9.61 -18.20 2.02
C HIS A 85 -9.60 -16.70 2.37
N GLY A 86 -10.74 -16.17 2.86
CA GLY A 86 -10.81 -14.78 3.33
C GLY A 86 -9.86 -14.51 4.51
N ALA A 87 -9.79 -15.44 5.45
CA ALA A 87 -8.86 -15.34 6.58
C ALA A 87 -7.39 -15.34 6.14
N LEU A 88 -7.03 -16.18 5.18
CA LEU A 88 -5.67 -16.20 4.62
C LEU A 88 -5.34 -14.92 3.85
N THR A 89 -6.27 -14.47 3.00
CA THR A 89 -6.12 -13.22 2.23
C THR A 89 -5.93 -12.04 3.17
N LEU A 90 -6.79 -11.89 4.18
CA LEU A 90 -6.69 -10.81 5.16
C LEU A 90 -5.35 -10.83 5.89
N ARG A 91 -4.88 -12.00 6.28
CA ARG A 91 -3.60 -12.14 6.95
C ARG A 91 -2.43 -11.73 6.05
N ILE A 92 -2.39 -12.21 4.79
CA ILE A 92 -1.33 -11.83 3.84
C ILE A 92 -1.36 -10.31 3.62
N ALA A 93 -2.55 -9.75 3.37
CA ALA A 93 -2.70 -8.31 3.19
C ALA A 93 -2.24 -7.53 4.42
N PHE A 94 -2.60 -7.97 5.63
CA PHE A 94 -2.19 -7.34 6.88
C PHE A 94 -0.66 -7.37 7.07
N GLU A 95 -0.01 -8.51 6.82
CA GLU A 95 1.46 -8.62 6.90
C GLU A 95 2.16 -7.66 5.93
N GLN A 96 1.58 -7.41 4.76
CA GLN A 96 2.11 -6.43 3.80
C GLN A 96 1.81 -4.98 4.22
N ALA A 97 0.64 -4.73 4.79
CA ALA A 97 0.17 -3.38 5.09
C ALA A 97 0.60 -2.87 6.48
N LYS A 98 1.00 -3.74 7.42
CA LYS A 98 1.29 -3.34 8.81
C LYS A 98 2.36 -2.26 8.96
N HIS A 99 3.30 -2.17 8.01
CA HIS A 99 4.34 -1.14 7.99
C HIS A 99 3.87 0.19 7.37
N LEU A 100 2.73 0.15 6.70
CA LEU A 100 2.15 1.30 5.99
C LEU A 100 1.14 2.06 6.85
N LEU A 101 0.51 1.38 7.81
CA LEU A 101 -0.66 1.90 8.50
C LEU A 101 -0.32 2.44 9.89
N PRO A 102 -0.95 3.56 10.31
CA PRO A 102 -0.85 4.06 11.67
C PRO A 102 -1.36 3.04 12.70
N ALA A 103 -0.86 3.14 13.93
CA ALA A 103 -1.28 2.26 15.01
C ALA A 103 -2.79 2.30 15.27
N SER A 104 -3.42 3.47 15.16
CA SER A 104 -4.87 3.64 15.28
C SER A 104 -5.64 2.81 14.25
N THR A 105 -5.20 2.82 12.98
CA THR A 105 -5.82 2.02 11.92
C THR A 105 -5.63 0.51 12.18
N LEU A 106 -4.44 0.12 12.64
CA LEU A 106 -4.16 -1.28 13.00
C LEU A 106 -5.00 -1.76 14.19
N GLU A 107 -5.27 -0.87 15.17
CA GLU A 107 -6.17 -1.18 16.30
C GLU A 107 -7.59 -1.54 15.80
N HIS A 108 -8.14 -0.78 14.85
CA HIS A 108 -9.44 -1.08 14.26
C HIS A 108 -9.47 -2.44 13.54
N LEU A 109 -8.35 -2.88 13.02
CA LEU A 109 -8.23 -4.17 12.32
C LEU A 109 -7.93 -5.36 13.26
N LYS A 110 -7.61 -5.12 14.53
CA LYS A 110 -7.26 -6.18 15.49
C LYS A 110 -8.34 -7.24 15.65
N HIS A 111 -9.60 -6.83 15.61
CA HIS A 111 -10.72 -7.79 15.74
C HIS A 111 -10.75 -8.73 14.52
N GLN A 112 -10.67 -8.19 13.31
CA GLN A 112 -10.66 -8.98 12.07
C GLN A 112 -9.42 -9.87 12.00
N GLN A 113 -8.26 -9.36 12.43
CA GLN A 113 -7.03 -10.15 12.50
C GLN A 113 -7.16 -11.33 13.44
N ARG A 114 -7.67 -11.11 14.66
CA ARG A 114 -7.94 -12.18 15.64
C ARG A 114 -8.89 -13.22 15.07
N ARG A 115 -9.96 -12.77 14.42
CA ARG A 115 -10.92 -13.66 13.78
C ARG A 115 -10.31 -14.49 12.66
N ALA A 116 -9.47 -13.87 11.81
CA ALA A 116 -8.74 -14.60 10.80
C ALA A 116 -7.82 -15.66 11.40
N GLU A 117 -7.15 -15.36 12.50
CA GLU A 117 -6.29 -16.31 13.20
C GLU A 117 -7.10 -17.47 13.80
N GLU A 118 -8.27 -17.23 14.39
CA GLU A 118 -9.17 -18.27 14.88
C GLU A 118 -9.59 -19.22 13.76
N VAL A 119 -10.05 -18.68 12.62
CA VAL A 119 -10.45 -19.46 11.45
C VAL A 119 -9.28 -20.30 10.90
N LEU A 120 -8.09 -19.71 10.79
CA LEU A 120 -6.90 -20.42 10.31
C LEU A 120 -6.39 -21.47 11.30
N ASN A 121 -6.65 -21.30 12.58
CA ASN A 121 -6.27 -22.25 13.63
C ASN A 121 -7.31 -23.37 13.83
N ALA A 122 -8.52 -23.23 13.29
CA ALA A 122 -9.61 -24.19 13.48
C ALA A 122 -9.32 -25.59 12.91
N SER A 123 -8.43 -25.71 11.91
CA SER A 123 -8.05 -27.01 11.35
C SER A 123 -6.55 -27.19 11.19
N ALA A 124 -6.07 -28.44 11.25
CA ALA A 124 -4.65 -28.76 11.02
C ALA A 124 -4.19 -28.37 9.61
N THR A 125 -5.06 -28.55 8.61
CA THR A 125 -4.79 -28.18 7.22
C THR A 125 -4.56 -26.69 7.07
N MET A 126 -5.41 -25.84 7.67
CA MET A 126 -5.29 -24.39 7.62
C MET A 126 -4.05 -23.90 8.37
N ARG A 127 -3.73 -24.49 9.53
CA ARG A 127 -2.46 -24.20 10.24
C ARG A 127 -1.23 -24.53 9.39
N SER A 128 -1.25 -25.64 8.69
CA SER A 128 -0.18 -26.02 7.76
C SER A 128 -0.08 -25.04 6.59
N TRP A 129 -1.21 -24.65 6.02
CA TRP A 129 -1.25 -23.74 4.86
C TRP A 129 -0.66 -22.36 5.19
N ARG A 130 -0.92 -21.87 6.39
CA ARG A 130 -0.34 -20.64 6.91
C ARG A 130 1.19 -20.59 6.81
N LYS A 131 1.86 -21.74 6.94
CA LYS A 131 3.32 -21.85 6.87
C LYS A 131 3.86 -21.95 5.43
N LYS A 132 3.00 -22.24 4.45
CA LYS A 132 3.39 -22.52 3.07
C LYS A 132 3.47 -21.27 2.18
N ILE A 133 2.87 -20.15 2.60
CA ILE A 133 2.87 -18.90 1.83
C ILE A 133 3.75 -17.89 2.55
N ARG A 134 4.72 -17.35 1.82
CA ARG A 134 5.63 -16.29 2.27
C ARG A 134 5.79 -15.26 1.16
N VAL A 135 5.84 -13.99 1.54
CA VAL A 135 6.22 -12.90 0.65
C VAL A 135 7.59 -12.43 1.08
N LEU A 136 8.54 -12.51 0.17
CA LEU A 136 9.92 -12.10 0.41
C LEU A 136 10.27 -10.93 -0.52
N PRO A 137 11.03 -9.94 -0.03
CA PRO A 137 11.55 -8.88 -0.89
C PRO A 137 12.56 -9.46 -1.89
N ARG A 138 12.76 -8.79 -3.01
CA ARG A 138 13.86 -9.10 -3.92
C ARG A 138 15.20 -8.65 -3.30
N GLY A 139 16.22 -9.46 -3.47
CA GLY A 139 17.56 -9.15 -2.97
C GLY A 139 17.74 -9.42 -1.47
N LEU A 140 18.71 -8.74 -0.86
CA LEU A 140 19.01 -8.90 0.56
C LEU A 140 17.90 -8.25 1.40
N ALA A 141 17.27 -9.05 2.28
CA ALA A 141 16.25 -8.55 3.19
C ALA A 141 16.86 -7.53 4.18
N GLN A 142 16.31 -6.35 4.20
CA GLN A 142 16.69 -5.28 5.14
C GLN A 142 15.62 -5.07 6.19
N LEU A 143 16.03 -4.68 7.39
CA LEU A 143 15.09 -4.28 8.42
C LEU A 143 14.56 -2.87 8.14
N PRO A 144 13.24 -2.63 8.29
CA PRO A 144 12.68 -1.30 8.12
C PRO A 144 13.26 -0.34 9.16
N PRO A 145 13.60 0.90 8.78
CA PRO A 145 13.97 1.91 9.75
C PRO A 145 12.79 2.25 10.66
N ALA A 146 13.09 2.57 11.92
CA ALA A 146 12.05 2.98 12.86
C ALA A 146 11.45 4.33 12.45
N ILE A 147 10.12 4.38 12.42
CA ILE A 147 9.35 5.61 12.20
C ILE A 147 8.63 5.94 13.50
N ASP A 148 8.70 7.19 13.95
CA ASP A 148 7.94 7.66 15.08
C ASP A 148 6.43 7.51 14.81
N ARG A 149 5.69 6.96 15.78
CA ARG A 149 4.27 6.65 15.63
C ARG A 149 3.42 7.90 15.47
N GLU A 150 3.80 8.97 16.16
CA GLU A 150 3.10 10.24 16.08
C GLU A 150 3.34 10.92 14.72
N VAL A 151 4.57 10.87 14.22
CA VAL A 151 4.89 11.33 12.85
C VAL A 151 4.02 10.61 11.83
N LEU A 152 3.95 9.28 11.91
CA LEU A 152 3.14 8.49 10.97
C LEU A 152 1.66 8.87 11.06
N ARG A 153 1.11 9.00 12.27
CA ARG A 153 -0.27 9.39 12.52
C ARG A 153 -0.58 10.76 11.91
N VAL A 154 0.24 11.77 12.22
CA VAL A 154 0.02 13.15 11.75
C VAL A 154 0.14 13.24 10.23
N VAL A 155 1.09 12.54 9.60
CA VAL A 155 1.21 12.50 8.13
C VAL A 155 -0.04 11.92 7.49
N TYR A 156 -0.58 10.81 8.02
CA TYR A 156 -1.83 10.24 7.52
C TYR A 156 -3.02 11.17 7.67
N GLU A 157 -3.21 11.75 8.86
CA GLU A 157 -4.31 12.69 9.11
C GLU A 157 -4.25 13.90 8.20
N THR A 158 -3.05 14.42 7.98
CA THR A 158 -2.83 15.60 7.13
C THR A 158 -3.11 15.29 5.66
N LEU A 159 -2.73 14.08 5.19
CA LEU A 159 -3.06 13.62 3.85
C LEU A 159 -4.57 13.42 3.66
N LEU A 160 -5.25 12.81 4.65
CA LEU A 160 -6.69 12.55 4.58
C LEU A 160 -7.53 13.83 4.66
N SER A 161 -7.07 14.84 5.40
CA SER A 161 -7.77 16.11 5.56
C SER A 161 -7.37 17.18 4.54
N ASP A 162 -6.50 16.85 3.58
CA ASP A 162 -6.01 17.79 2.57
C ASP A 162 -5.40 19.07 3.15
N GLN A 163 -4.59 18.93 4.20
CA GLN A 163 -4.01 20.04 4.93
C GLN A 163 -2.49 20.12 4.78
N LYS A 164 -1.92 21.26 5.20
CA LYS A 164 -0.47 21.47 5.24
C LYS A 164 0.15 20.86 6.47
N LEU A 165 1.41 20.42 6.35
CA LEU A 165 2.17 19.71 7.35
C LEU A 165 3.44 20.47 7.72
N GLY A 166 3.70 20.66 9.00
CA GLY A 166 4.99 21.12 9.52
C GLY A 166 5.83 19.91 9.97
N VAL A 167 7.09 19.85 9.56
CA VAL A 167 7.98 18.77 9.96
C VAL A 167 9.35 19.28 10.41
N SER A 168 9.89 18.65 11.46
CA SER A 168 11.31 18.75 11.77
C SER A 168 12.03 17.60 11.07
N TYR A 169 12.89 17.89 10.11
CA TYR A 169 13.48 16.92 9.20
C TYR A 169 15.00 16.95 9.22
N ARG A 170 15.62 15.76 9.35
CA ARG A 170 17.08 15.61 9.21
C ARG A 170 17.44 15.02 7.85
N GLY A 171 18.00 15.86 6.98
CA GLY A 171 18.47 15.46 5.67
C GLY A 171 19.63 14.45 5.72
N TRP A 172 19.94 13.85 4.57
CA TRP A 172 21.10 12.98 4.43
C TRP A 172 22.39 13.79 4.70
N ASN A 173 23.28 13.24 5.50
CA ASN A 173 24.55 13.91 5.89
C ASN A 173 24.38 15.29 6.58
N LYS A 174 23.22 15.54 7.21
CA LYS A 174 22.98 16.72 8.02
C LYS A 174 23.03 16.36 9.50
N THR A 175 23.65 17.20 10.31
CA THR A 175 23.72 17.08 11.78
C THR A 175 22.54 17.77 12.43
N GLU A 176 21.99 18.80 11.81
CA GLU A 176 20.92 19.62 12.32
C GLU A 176 19.59 19.29 11.69
N ASP A 177 18.52 19.49 12.45
CA ASP A 177 17.15 19.36 12.01
C ASP A 177 16.67 20.67 11.39
N GLU A 178 16.02 20.56 10.24
CA GLU A 178 15.43 21.69 9.52
C GLU A 178 13.91 21.70 9.75
N GLN A 179 13.35 22.89 10.03
CA GLN A 179 11.89 23.08 10.11
C GLN A 179 11.34 23.36 8.72
N LEU A 180 10.45 22.50 8.25
CA LEU A 180 9.87 22.58 6.91
C LEU A 180 8.35 22.72 7.00
N GLU A 181 7.79 23.67 6.25
CA GLU A 181 6.37 23.65 5.90
C GLU A 181 6.21 22.94 4.57
N VAL A 182 5.43 21.85 4.55
CA VAL A 182 5.25 21.00 3.39
C VAL A 182 3.79 20.86 3.01
N THR A 183 3.54 20.77 1.72
CA THR A 183 2.25 20.35 1.16
C THR A 183 2.36 18.88 0.81
N PRO A 184 1.75 17.97 1.58
CA PRO A 184 1.79 16.55 1.32
C PRO A 184 1.00 16.23 0.06
N LEU A 185 1.57 15.44 -0.85
CA LEU A 185 0.92 15.02 -2.09
C LEU A 185 0.50 13.56 -2.01
N VAL A 186 1.47 12.66 -1.81
CA VAL A 186 1.25 11.21 -1.77
C VAL A 186 2.23 10.56 -0.79
N LEU A 187 1.78 9.53 -0.08
CA LEU A 187 2.65 8.65 0.71
C LEU A 187 2.95 7.39 -0.12
N VAL A 188 4.22 7.13 -0.35
CA VAL A 188 4.69 6.00 -1.14
C VAL A 188 5.45 5.03 -0.26
N SER A 189 5.13 3.75 -0.37
CA SER A 189 5.94 2.67 0.18
C SER A 189 6.78 2.03 -0.91
N ARG A 190 8.07 1.99 -0.68
CA ARG A 190 9.01 1.29 -1.54
C ARG A 190 9.83 0.34 -0.68
N GLU A 191 9.56 -0.96 -0.83
CA GLU A 191 10.14 -1.99 0.03
C GLU A 191 9.92 -1.69 1.52
N VAL A 192 10.98 -1.33 2.24
CA VAL A 192 10.94 -1.02 3.68
C VAL A 192 10.86 0.47 4.00
N LEU A 193 10.86 1.34 2.99
CA LEU A 193 10.87 2.78 3.15
C LEU A 193 9.51 3.42 2.90
N LEU A 194 9.04 4.23 3.85
CA LEU A 194 7.93 5.15 3.66
C LEU A 194 8.46 6.54 3.30
N THR A 195 7.98 7.07 2.19
CA THR A 195 8.42 8.35 1.64
C THR A 195 7.20 9.23 1.35
N LEU A 196 7.21 10.43 1.91
CA LEU A 196 6.23 11.46 1.59
C LEU A 196 6.70 12.22 0.36
N VAL A 197 5.92 12.15 -0.71
CA VAL A 197 6.05 13.02 -1.89
C VAL A 197 5.33 14.31 -1.56
N CYS A 198 5.98 15.45 -1.69
CA CYS A 198 5.45 16.74 -1.25
C CYS A 198 6.10 17.91 -2.01
N THR A 199 5.53 19.10 -1.90
CA THR A 199 6.24 20.36 -2.15
C THR A 199 6.64 20.98 -0.82
N ILE A 200 7.70 21.80 -0.83
CA ILE A 200 8.22 22.48 0.37
C ILE A 200 8.09 23.98 0.15
N ALA A 201 7.55 24.71 1.12
CA ALA A 201 7.44 26.17 1.03
C ALA A 201 8.81 26.81 0.78
N GLY A 202 8.87 27.72 -0.18
CA GLY A 202 10.12 28.40 -0.58
C GLY A 202 11.08 27.53 -1.39
N ARG A 203 10.66 26.36 -1.88
CA ARG A 203 11.48 25.49 -2.75
C ARG A 203 10.69 25.02 -3.96
N ASP A 204 11.29 25.09 -5.12
CA ASP A 204 10.65 24.67 -6.36
C ASP A 204 10.62 23.14 -6.51
N GLY A 205 9.56 22.67 -7.15
CA GLY A 205 9.37 21.30 -7.57
C GLY A 205 8.96 20.34 -6.45
N VAL A 206 8.68 19.12 -6.89
CA VAL A 206 8.28 18.01 -6.00
C VAL A 206 9.51 17.42 -5.31
N ARG A 207 9.37 17.15 -4.02
CA ARG A 207 10.43 16.63 -3.16
C ARG A 207 9.99 15.34 -2.48
N GLN A 208 10.97 14.62 -1.95
CA GLN A 208 10.78 13.36 -1.24
C GLN A 208 11.34 13.49 0.17
N LEU A 209 10.51 13.22 1.16
CA LEU A 209 10.88 13.20 2.57
C LEU A 209 10.64 11.79 3.13
N HIS A 210 11.71 11.12 3.56
CA HIS A 210 11.58 9.81 4.20
C HIS A 210 11.06 9.96 5.63
N LEU A 211 9.99 9.23 6.00
CA LEU A 211 9.33 9.40 7.30
C LEU A 211 10.27 9.10 8.48
N HIS A 212 11.16 8.12 8.37
CA HIS A 212 12.11 7.78 9.44
C HIS A 212 13.14 8.89 9.75
N ARG A 213 13.22 9.91 8.90
CA ARG A 213 14.05 11.12 9.11
C ARG A 213 13.28 12.31 9.65
N MET A 214 11.97 12.18 9.79
CA MET A 214 11.15 13.18 10.47
C MET A 214 11.28 12.98 11.97
N ARG A 215 11.68 14.01 12.70
CA ARG A 215 11.82 14.01 14.16
C ARG A 215 10.52 14.36 14.85
N SER A 216 9.75 15.23 14.21
CA SER A 216 8.39 15.56 14.61
C SER A 216 7.56 15.98 13.41
N ALA A 217 6.25 15.88 13.55
CA ALA A 217 5.28 16.34 12.57
C ALA A 217 4.12 17.00 13.28
N LYS A 218 3.55 18.07 12.68
CA LYS A 218 2.34 18.72 13.17
C LYS A 218 1.45 19.13 12.01
N ASN A 219 0.16 19.01 12.18
CA ASN A 219 -0.81 19.55 11.24
C ASN A 219 -0.83 21.09 11.41
N LEU A 220 -0.59 21.82 10.32
CA LEU A 220 -0.60 23.28 10.31
C LEU A 220 -1.99 23.86 9.99
N GLY A 221 -2.95 23.00 9.63
CA GLY A 221 -4.22 23.45 9.06
C GLY A 221 -4.02 24.05 7.66
N GLY A 222 -5.06 24.74 7.17
CA GLY A 222 -5.05 25.33 5.84
C GLY A 222 -5.13 24.28 4.72
N LYS A 223 -5.76 24.63 3.63
CA LYS A 223 -5.93 23.71 2.49
C LYS A 223 -4.60 23.53 1.74
N ARG A 224 -4.24 22.30 1.43
CA ARG A 224 -3.09 22.02 0.56
C ARG A 224 -3.36 22.48 -0.87
N THR A 225 -2.33 22.94 -1.56
CA THR A 225 -2.39 23.26 -2.98
C THR A 225 -1.55 22.25 -3.74
N VAL A 226 -2.21 21.35 -4.47
CA VAL A 226 -1.54 20.39 -5.34
C VAL A 226 -1.16 21.10 -6.64
N PRO A 227 0.08 20.98 -7.14
CA PRO A 227 0.43 21.52 -8.46
C PRO A 227 -0.49 20.94 -9.54
N ALA A 228 -0.96 21.81 -10.45
CA ALA A 228 -1.98 21.43 -11.44
C ALA A 228 -1.50 20.33 -12.42
N ASP A 229 -0.22 20.25 -12.63
CA ASP A 229 0.48 19.30 -13.51
C ASP A 229 1.03 18.07 -12.78
N PHE A 230 0.74 17.92 -11.48
CA PHE A 230 1.22 16.76 -10.71
C PHE A 230 0.33 15.55 -10.92
N ASP A 231 0.88 14.53 -11.59
CA ASP A 231 0.35 13.19 -11.65
C ASP A 231 1.35 12.20 -11.03
N ILE A 232 0.89 11.40 -10.06
CA ILE A 232 1.77 10.47 -9.33
C ILE A 232 2.29 9.34 -10.22
N ASP A 233 1.48 8.84 -11.13
CA ASP A 233 1.86 7.72 -11.98
C ASP A 233 2.87 8.17 -13.04
N GLU A 234 2.74 9.38 -13.57
CA GLU A 234 3.74 10.00 -14.43
C GLU A 234 5.03 10.32 -13.66
N HIS A 235 4.90 10.82 -12.45
CA HIS A 235 6.04 11.06 -11.56
C HIS A 235 6.84 9.77 -11.28
N ILE A 236 6.16 8.66 -11.00
CA ILE A 236 6.79 7.35 -10.79
C ILE A 236 7.44 6.85 -12.08
N ARG A 237 6.72 6.86 -13.21
CA ARG A 237 7.24 6.40 -14.50
C ARG A 237 8.46 7.21 -14.95
N GLY A 238 8.43 8.49 -14.72
CA GLY A 238 9.57 9.39 -15.01
C GLY A 238 10.75 9.24 -14.04
N GLY A 239 10.72 8.30 -13.09
CA GLY A 239 11.79 8.11 -12.11
C GLY A 239 11.80 9.16 -10.99
N GLY A 240 10.68 9.83 -10.75
CA GLY A 240 10.56 10.87 -9.71
C GLY A 240 10.76 10.37 -8.28
N LEU A 241 10.62 9.06 -8.04
CA LEU A 241 10.92 8.42 -6.75
C LEU A 241 12.37 7.92 -6.64
N ALA A 242 13.17 8.15 -7.66
CA ALA A 242 14.57 7.79 -7.71
C ALA A 242 15.46 9.05 -7.71
N PHE A 243 16.73 8.88 -7.40
CA PHE A 243 17.71 9.98 -7.51
C PHE A 243 18.08 10.19 -8.96
N ARG A 244 17.41 11.13 -9.63
CA ARG A 244 17.68 11.48 -11.03
C ARG A 244 19.06 12.08 -11.19
N LYS A 245 19.77 11.68 -12.25
CA LYS A 245 21.00 12.29 -12.75
C LYS A 245 20.78 13.14 -14.01
N GLY A 246 19.54 13.28 -14.45
CA GLY A 246 19.12 14.08 -15.60
C GLY A 246 17.59 14.08 -15.70
N GLU A 247 17.05 15.04 -16.45
CA GLU A 247 15.59 15.16 -16.61
C GLU A 247 15.05 14.20 -17.68
N ALA A 248 15.82 13.98 -18.74
CA ALA A 248 15.41 13.11 -19.85
C ALA A 248 15.73 11.64 -19.59
N PRO A 249 14.85 10.72 -20.03
CA PRO A 249 15.16 9.31 -20.12
C PRO A 249 16.35 9.06 -21.05
N ILE A 250 17.01 7.93 -20.89
CA ILE A 250 18.12 7.51 -21.73
C ILE A 250 17.79 6.21 -22.47
N THR A 251 18.29 6.06 -23.68
CA THR A 251 18.27 4.80 -24.41
C THR A 251 19.43 3.94 -23.91
N LEU A 252 19.09 3.01 -23.02
CA LEU A 252 20.04 2.06 -22.42
C LEU A 252 20.31 0.94 -23.41
N ARG A 253 21.59 0.68 -23.69
CA ARG A 253 22.04 -0.43 -24.53
C ARG A 253 22.98 -1.30 -23.75
N LEU A 254 22.67 -2.60 -23.65
CA LEU A 254 23.43 -3.57 -22.86
C LEU A 254 23.79 -4.77 -23.71
N ARG A 255 24.97 -5.35 -23.42
CA ARG A 255 25.28 -6.74 -23.78
C ARG A 255 25.07 -7.61 -22.56
N LEU A 256 24.34 -8.69 -22.73
CA LEU A 256 23.93 -9.60 -21.65
C LEU A 256 24.60 -10.96 -21.85
N HIS A 257 25.24 -11.46 -20.80
CA HIS A 257 25.70 -12.85 -20.75
C HIS A 257 24.49 -13.82 -20.78
N PRO A 258 24.63 -15.04 -21.33
CA PRO A 258 23.55 -16.03 -21.39
C PRO A 258 22.86 -16.32 -20.05
N ASP A 259 23.60 -16.28 -18.93
CA ASP A 259 23.04 -16.54 -17.57
C ASP A 259 21.97 -15.54 -17.14
N VAL A 260 22.02 -14.29 -17.62
CA VAL A 260 21.10 -13.21 -17.20
C VAL A 260 20.05 -12.89 -18.25
N THR A 261 20.27 -13.33 -19.48
CA THR A 261 19.37 -13.08 -20.61
C THR A 261 17.94 -13.56 -20.36
N PRO A 262 17.67 -14.78 -19.85
CA PRO A 262 16.30 -15.21 -19.54
C PRO A 262 15.61 -14.30 -18.52
N THR A 263 16.32 -13.98 -17.43
CA THR A 263 15.78 -13.13 -16.37
C THR A 263 15.37 -11.74 -16.89
N LEU A 264 16.22 -11.11 -17.71
CA LEU A 264 15.94 -9.78 -18.27
C LEU A 264 14.94 -9.82 -19.45
N GLY A 265 14.72 -10.99 -20.05
CA GLY A 265 13.63 -11.23 -20.98
C GLY A 265 12.27 -11.31 -20.29
N GLU A 266 12.20 -11.99 -19.12
CA GLU A 266 10.99 -12.13 -18.32
C GLU A 266 10.64 -10.84 -17.56
N PHE A 267 11.64 -10.19 -16.96
CA PHE A 267 11.47 -8.95 -16.17
C PHE A 267 11.94 -7.72 -16.96
N ARG A 268 11.07 -7.23 -17.81
CA ARG A 268 11.37 -6.10 -18.70
C ARG A 268 11.60 -4.81 -17.93
N LEU A 269 12.60 -4.02 -18.38
CA LEU A 269 12.92 -2.72 -17.80
C LEU A 269 11.95 -1.62 -18.25
N ALA A 270 11.43 -1.73 -19.47
CA ALA A 270 10.49 -0.79 -20.06
C ALA A 270 9.62 -1.48 -21.11
N ALA A 271 8.52 -0.82 -21.47
CA ALA A 271 7.57 -1.37 -22.46
C ALA A 271 8.17 -1.51 -23.87
N ASP A 272 9.09 -0.62 -24.21
CA ASP A 272 9.81 -0.57 -25.49
C ASP A 272 11.05 -1.49 -25.54
N GLN A 273 11.33 -2.25 -24.47
CA GLN A 273 12.50 -3.13 -24.42
C GLN A 273 12.51 -4.11 -25.58
N THR A 274 13.63 -4.15 -26.28
CA THR A 274 13.97 -5.18 -27.26
C THR A 274 15.10 -6.07 -26.76
N LEU A 275 15.11 -7.33 -27.18
CA LEU A 275 16.14 -8.29 -26.85
C LEU A 275 16.49 -9.09 -28.11
N THR A 276 17.75 -8.99 -28.55
CA THR A 276 18.23 -9.62 -29.78
C THR A 276 19.41 -10.56 -29.46
N ALA A 277 19.28 -11.83 -29.78
CA ALA A 277 20.38 -12.77 -29.63
C ALA A 277 21.55 -12.45 -30.57
N THR A 278 22.77 -12.65 -30.09
CA THR A 278 23.99 -12.55 -30.91
C THR A 278 24.55 -13.90 -31.28
N THR A 279 25.44 -13.95 -32.23
CA THR A 279 26.08 -15.20 -32.71
C THR A 279 26.95 -15.89 -31.66
N ASN A 280 27.39 -15.17 -30.64
CA ASN A 280 28.28 -15.68 -29.58
C ASN A 280 27.51 -16.22 -28.35
N GLY A 281 26.18 -16.29 -28.43
CA GLY A 281 25.33 -16.72 -27.31
C GLY A 281 24.94 -15.59 -26.35
N ASP A 282 25.53 -14.40 -26.44
CA ASP A 282 25.11 -13.19 -25.73
C ASP A 282 23.80 -12.66 -26.30
N ALA A 283 23.21 -11.67 -25.63
CA ALA A 283 22.09 -10.91 -26.17
C ALA A 283 22.32 -9.41 -26.06
N LEU A 284 21.77 -8.66 -27.00
CA LEU A 284 21.71 -7.21 -26.96
C LEU A 284 20.33 -6.78 -26.45
N LEU A 285 20.31 -5.97 -25.39
CA LEU A 285 19.12 -5.34 -24.85
C LEU A 285 19.14 -3.85 -25.16
N GLU A 286 18.02 -3.33 -25.64
CA GLU A 286 17.78 -1.90 -25.77
C GLU A 286 16.46 -1.54 -25.10
N ALA A 287 16.42 -0.46 -24.29
CA ALA A 287 15.24 0.02 -23.60
C ALA A 287 15.38 1.51 -23.23
N THR A 288 14.28 2.25 -23.24
CA THR A 288 14.23 3.63 -22.74
C THR A 288 13.93 3.63 -21.24
N VAL A 289 14.89 4.12 -20.43
CA VAL A 289 14.78 4.07 -18.96
C VAL A 289 15.12 5.43 -18.33
N PRO A 290 14.57 5.73 -17.13
CA PRO A 290 14.97 6.92 -16.37
C PRO A 290 16.46 6.92 -16.03
N ASN A 291 17.12 8.06 -16.15
CA ASN A 291 18.51 8.23 -15.79
C ASN A 291 18.67 8.48 -14.30
N THR A 292 18.94 7.44 -13.51
CA THR A 292 18.92 7.47 -12.05
C THR A 292 20.16 6.84 -11.40
N LEU A 293 20.41 7.12 -10.13
CA LEU A 293 21.47 6.45 -9.35
C LEU A 293 21.15 4.96 -9.12
N GLU A 294 19.86 4.62 -8.98
CA GLU A 294 19.41 3.24 -8.82
C GLU A 294 19.72 2.40 -10.05
N LEU A 295 19.60 2.98 -11.26
CA LEU A 295 20.02 2.30 -12.48
C LEU A 295 21.51 1.92 -12.42
N ARG A 296 22.36 2.80 -11.90
CA ARG A 296 23.80 2.51 -11.76
C ARG A 296 24.07 1.41 -10.77
N GLY A 297 23.39 1.45 -9.61
CA GLY A 297 23.46 0.38 -8.61
C GLY A 297 23.02 -0.96 -9.19
N TRP A 298 21.90 -0.97 -9.91
CA TRP A 298 21.35 -2.15 -10.56
C TRP A 298 22.31 -2.72 -11.63
N LEU A 299 22.87 -1.89 -12.50
CA LEU A 299 23.86 -2.31 -13.50
C LEU A 299 25.09 -2.96 -12.84
N LYS A 300 25.63 -2.35 -11.79
CA LYS A 300 26.80 -2.86 -11.07
C LYS A 300 26.53 -4.18 -10.35
N SER A 301 25.29 -4.44 -9.94
CA SER A 301 24.93 -5.70 -9.25
C SER A 301 25.06 -6.94 -10.11
N TYR A 302 25.11 -6.81 -11.44
CA TYR A 302 25.32 -7.93 -12.35
C TYR A 302 26.81 -8.25 -12.58
N GLY A 303 27.72 -7.38 -12.13
CA GLY A 303 29.15 -7.57 -12.31
C GLY A 303 29.52 -7.74 -13.80
N PRO A 304 30.32 -8.78 -14.14
CA PRO A 304 30.78 -8.99 -15.52
C PRO A 304 29.69 -9.56 -16.46
N LYS A 305 28.49 -9.90 -15.95
CA LYS A 305 27.42 -10.50 -16.75
C LYS A 305 26.60 -9.49 -17.54
N VAL A 306 26.78 -8.20 -17.30
CA VAL A 306 26.10 -7.12 -18.03
C VAL A 306 27.12 -6.05 -18.39
N GLU A 307 27.28 -5.80 -19.68
CA GLU A 307 28.12 -4.71 -20.19
C GLU A 307 27.25 -3.56 -20.70
N VAL A 308 27.54 -2.37 -20.23
CA VAL A 308 26.90 -1.13 -20.74
C VAL A 308 27.55 -0.75 -22.08
N LEU A 309 26.78 -0.78 -23.17
CA LEU A 309 27.21 -0.36 -24.49
C LEU A 309 26.89 1.12 -24.76
N GLY A 310 25.85 1.63 -24.15
CA GLY A 310 25.40 3.01 -24.30
C GLY A 310 24.36 3.42 -23.24
N PRO A 311 24.22 4.72 -23.00
CA PRO A 311 24.96 5.86 -23.62
C PRO A 311 26.43 5.91 -23.22
N PRO A 312 27.28 6.57 -24.00
CA PRO A 312 28.76 6.63 -23.77
C PRO A 312 29.13 7.18 -22.39
N GLU A 313 28.40 8.19 -21.89
CA GLU A 313 28.63 8.78 -20.58
C GLU A 313 28.39 7.77 -19.45
N LEU A 314 27.27 7.03 -19.52
CA LEU A 314 26.94 5.99 -18.55
C LEU A 314 27.96 4.84 -18.59
N ARG A 315 28.36 4.42 -19.79
CA ARG A 315 29.41 3.41 -19.96
C ARG A 315 30.70 3.82 -19.26
N ARG A 316 31.15 5.04 -19.48
CA ARG A 316 32.38 5.60 -18.90
C ARG A 316 32.27 5.65 -17.37
N GLU A 317 31.17 6.20 -16.84
CA GLU A 317 30.89 6.28 -15.41
C GLU A 317 30.97 4.90 -14.73
N ILE A 318 30.25 3.90 -15.27
CA ILE A 318 30.25 2.53 -14.73
C ILE A 318 31.66 1.91 -14.81
N ALA A 319 32.38 2.11 -15.93
CA ALA A 319 33.73 1.57 -16.09
C ALA A 319 34.73 2.17 -15.08
N GLU A 320 34.62 3.47 -14.79
CA GLU A 320 35.47 4.15 -13.80
C GLU A 320 35.18 3.66 -12.39
N GLU A 321 33.91 3.54 -12.00
CA GLU A 321 33.52 3.03 -10.68
C GLU A 321 33.94 1.57 -10.47
N LEU A 322 33.80 0.71 -11.49
CA LEU A 322 34.21 -0.71 -11.39
C LEU A 322 35.72 -0.84 -11.30
N ARG A 323 36.50 -0.01 -12.03
CA ARG A 323 37.97 0.01 -11.90
C ARG A 323 38.38 0.51 -10.51
N ALA A 324 37.72 1.53 -9.97
CA ALA A 324 37.98 1.99 -8.62
C ALA A 324 37.66 0.90 -7.56
N ALA A 325 36.57 0.20 -7.73
CA ALA A 325 36.20 -0.93 -6.87
C ALA A 325 37.26 -2.04 -6.95
N ALA A 326 37.67 -2.46 -8.16
CA ALA A 326 38.68 -3.50 -8.36
C ALA A 326 40.01 -3.16 -7.65
N LYS A 327 40.43 -1.89 -7.65
CA LYS A 327 41.66 -1.45 -6.95
C LYS A 327 41.58 -1.63 -5.43
N LEU A 328 40.41 -1.65 -4.81
CA LEU A 328 40.24 -1.89 -3.38
C LEU A 328 40.54 -3.33 -3.01
N TYR A 329 40.24 -4.29 -3.91
CA TYR A 329 40.47 -5.72 -3.72
C TYR A 329 41.86 -6.18 -4.22
N ALA A 330 42.56 -5.36 -4.99
CA ALA A 330 43.90 -5.68 -5.50
C ALA A 330 45.03 -5.25 -4.51
N LYS A 331 44.70 -4.79 -3.31
CA LYS A 331 45.66 -4.39 -2.27
C LYS A 331 45.92 -5.51 -1.23
N GLU A 332 46.02 -6.75 -1.70
CA GLU A 332 46.61 -7.85 -0.91
C GLU A 332 48.06 -8.11 -1.34
#